data_1c761ec6b410be82a9612e377b0ec6b3
#
_entry.id   1c761ec6b410be82a9612e377b0ec6b3
#
_cell.length_a   1.000
_cell.length_b   1.000
_cell.length_c   1.000
_cell.angle_alpha   90.00
_cell.angle_beta   90.00
_cell.angle_gamma   90.00
#
_symmetry.space_group_name_H-M   'P 1'
#
loop_
_entity.id
_entity.type
_entity.pdbx_description
1 polymer ?
#
loop_
_entity_poly.entity_id
_entity_poly.type
_entity_poly.pdbx_seq_one_letter_code
_entity_poly.pdbx_strand_id
1 'polypeptide(L)'
;YCVHCDGALYRNKAVAVIGYGNGAARAVLYLANIASRVHLISPKEKLVAEPVYLERIKSLTNYAATFGAQIAEIRGEEFVESVEFNVGGTPRSLKVEGVFVEMGMKPNVELAENLGLDMTSGGFVKINRLNQETSMPGVFAAGDMTGGRMQAATAVGAGASAGISALQYLG
;
A
#
# COMPACT_ATOMS: atom_id res chain seq x y z
N TYR A 1 -5.04 -4.77 -0.19
CA TYR A 1 -3.76 -4.10 0.04
C TYR A 1 -2.88 -4.05 -1.20
N CYS A 2 -2.43 -5.19 -1.72
CA CYS A 2 -1.54 -5.23 -2.88
C CYS A 2 -2.36 -5.32 -4.17
N VAL A 3 -2.49 -4.22 -4.89
CA VAL A 3 -3.24 -4.20 -6.14
C VAL A 3 -2.71 -5.19 -7.19
N HIS A 4 -1.39 -5.43 -7.21
CA HIS A 4 -0.78 -6.40 -8.11
C HIS A 4 -1.00 -7.86 -7.68
N CYS A 5 -1.23 -8.10 -6.37
CA CYS A 5 -1.50 -9.42 -5.83
C CYS A 5 -2.95 -9.82 -6.08
N ASP A 6 -3.88 -8.95 -5.73
CA ASP A 6 -5.31 -9.26 -5.62
C ASP A 6 -6.15 -8.68 -6.76
N GLY A 7 -5.63 -7.71 -7.52
CA GLY A 7 -6.39 -6.99 -8.53
C GLY A 7 -7.05 -7.89 -9.58
N ALA A 8 -6.40 -9.02 -9.94
CA ALA A 8 -6.95 -9.97 -10.91
C ALA A 8 -8.26 -10.62 -10.45
N LEU A 9 -8.52 -10.70 -9.13
CA LEU A 9 -9.75 -11.25 -8.55
C LEU A 9 -10.97 -10.34 -8.78
N TYR A 10 -10.72 -9.10 -9.17
CA TYR A 10 -11.76 -8.07 -9.42
C TYR A 10 -12.03 -7.84 -10.90
N ARG A 11 -11.77 -8.84 -11.74
CA ARG A 11 -12.10 -8.79 -13.17
C ARG A 11 -13.60 -8.54 -13.36
N ASN A 12 -13.92 -7.51 -14.18
CA ASN A 12 -15.28 -7.06 -14.47
C ASN A 12 -16.10 -6.58 -13.27
N LYS A 13 -15.47 -6.33 -12.12
CA LYS A 13 -16.11 -5.80 -10.91
C LYS A 13 -15.90 -4.29 -10.79
N ALA A 14 -16.77 -3.63 -10.01
CA ALA A 14 -16.58 -2.24 -9.62
C ALA A 14 -15.69 -2.16 -8.38
N VAL A 15 -14.64 -1.33 -8.42
CA VAL A 15 -13.68 -1.21 -7.31
C VAL A 15 -13.42 0.24 -6.94
N ALA A 16 -13.10 0.48 -5.66
CA ALA A 16 -12.61 1.76 -5.18
C ALA A 16 -11.10 1.70 -4.91
N VAL A 17 -10.40 2.79 -5.21
CA VAL A 17 -9.04 3.07 -4.76
C VAL A 17 -9.11 4.23 -3.80
N ILE A 18 -8.66 4.04 -2.56
CA ILE A 18 -8.58 5.10 -1.55
C ILE A 18 -7.14 5.58 -1.48
N GLY A 19 -6.87 6.84 -1.87
CA GLY A 19 -5.52 7.35 -1.88
C GLY A 19 -5.34 8.67 -2.62
N TYR A 20 -4.10 9.15 -2.73
CA TYR A 20 -3.81 10.48 -3.31
C TYR A 20 -2.45 10.64 -3.98
N GLY A 21 -1.57 9.64 -3.92
CA GLY A 21 -0.18 9.70 -4.42
C GLY A 21 0.07 8.81 -5.64
N ASN A 22 1.35 8.62 -5.99
CA ASN A 22 1.79 7.72 -7.05
C ASN A 22 1.27 6.29 -6.89
N GLY A 23 1.16 5.79 -5.64
CA GLY A 23 0.57 4.47 -5.36
C GLY A 23 -0.85 4.38 -5.88
N ALA A 24 -1.70 5.33 -5.48
CA ALA A 24 -3.09 5.41 -5.92
C ALA A 24 -3.21 5.55 -7.45
N ALA A 25 -2.37 6.39 -8.08
CA ALA A 25 -2.37 6.55 -9.53
C ALA A 25 -2.03 5.24 -10.26
N ARG A 26 -1.00 4.52 -9.81
CA ARG A 26 -0.61 3.21 -10.36
C ARG A 26 -1.69 2.16 -10.15
N ALA A 27 -2.32 2.14 -8.96
CA ALA A 27 -3.42 1.24 -8.66
C ALA A 27 -4.62 1.48 -9.59
N VAL A 28 -5.00 2.73 -9.80
CA VAL A 28 -6.06 3.12 -10.76
C VAL A 28 -5.73 2.61 -12.15
N LEU A 29 -4.52 2.89 -12.67
CA LEU A 29 -4.09 2.47 -14.00
C LEU A 29 -4.06 0.96 -14.16
N TYR A 30 -3.63 0.23 -13.15
CA TYR A 30 -3.61 -1.24 -13.18
C TYR A 30 -5.03 -1.80 -13.19
N LEU A 31 -5.89 -1.36 -12.26
CA LEU A 31 -7.25 -1.83 -12.12
C LEU A 31 -8.14 -1.46 -13.30
N ALA A 32 -7.90 -0.32 -13.95
CA ALA A 32 -8.67 0.10 -15.12
C ALA A 32 -8.58 -0.90 -16.30
N ASN A 33 -7.52 -1.73 -16.36
CA ASN A 33 -7.40 -2.79 -17.37
C ASN A 33 -8.11 -4.10 -16.97
N ILE A 34 -8.64 -4.19 -15.74
CA ILE A 34 -9.16 -5.43 -15.17
C ILE A 34 -10.62 -5.27 -14.77
N ALA A 35 -10.91 -4.22 -14.00
CA ALA A 35 -12.21 -3.93 -13.42
C ALA A 35 -13.16 -3.29 -14.44
N SER A 36 -14.46 -3.47 -14.26
CA SER A 36 -15.48 -2.78 -15.05
C SER A 36 -15.51 -1.28 -14.77
N ARG A 37 -15.22 -0.88 -13.53
CA ARG A 37 -15.17 0.52 -13.09
C ARG A 37 -14.19 0.70 -11.95
N VAL A 38 -13.41 1.77 -12.00
CA VAL A 38 -12.49 2.18 -10.94
C VAL A 38 -12.88 3.56 -10.43
N HIS A 39 -13.12 3.69 -9.14
CA HIS A 39 -13.41 4.97 -8.51
C HIS A 39 -12.33 5.34 -7.52
N LEU A 40 -11.61 6.43 -7.76
CA LEU A 40 -10.67 7.02 -6.81
C LEU A 40 -11.42 7.85 -5.78
N ILE A 41 -11.23 7.54 -4.50
CA ILE A 41 -11.71 8.35 -3.38
C ILE A 41 -10.48 8.93 -2.67
N SER A 42 -10.36 10.25 -2.66
CA SER A 42 -9.18 10.94 -2.14
C SER A 42 -9.53 11.91 -1.02
N PRO A 43 -8.82 11.90 0.11
CA PRO A 43 -8.96 12.92 1.15
C PRO A 43 -8.33 14.26 0.76
N LYS A 44 -7.58 14.32 -0.35
CA LYS A 44 -6.97 15.54 -0.89
C LYS A 44 -7.84 16.12 -1.98
N GLU A 45 -7.66 17.40 -2.26
CA GLU A 45 -8.38 18.15 -3.31
C GLU A 45 -8.01 17.73 -4.74
N LYS A 46 -6.93 16.95 -4.89
CA LYS A 46 -6.48 16.44 -6.18
C LYS A 46 -5.60 15.19 -6.01
N LEU A 47 -5.46 14.42 -7.06
CA LEU A 47 -4.47 13.36 -7.16
C LEU A 47 -3.08 13.97 -7.39
N VAL A 48 -2.15 13.70 -6.45
CA VAL A 48 -0.78 14.21 -6.49
C VAL A 48 0.14 13.09 -6.96
N ALA A 49 0.35 13.00 -8.27
CA ALA A 49 1.15 11.95 -8.88
C ALA A 49 2.04 12.51 -9.99
N GLU A 50 3.00 11.72 -10.43
CA GLU A 50 3.85 12.07 -11.56
C GLU A 50 3.03 12.35 -12.83
N PRO A 51 3.45 13.34 -13.65
CA PRO A 51 2.70 13.75 -14.84
C PRO A 51 2.34 12.59 -15.77
N VAL A 52 3.25 11.62 -15.94
CA VAL A 52 3.03 10.45 -16.81
C VAL A 52 1.82 9.61 -16.37
N TYR A 53 1.58 9.48 -15.08
CA TYR A 53 0.41 8.75 -14.58
C TYR A 53 -0.87 9.57 -14.76
N LEU A 54 -0.82 10.88 -14.48
CA LEU A 54 -1.96 11.78 -14.64
C LEU A 54 -2.45 11.84 -16.09
N GLU A 55 -1.54 11.93 -17.06
CA GLU A 55 -1.89 11.91 -18.48
C GLU A 55 -2.56 10.58 -18.89
N ARG A 56 -2.03 9.46 -18.45
CA ARG A 56 -2.63 8.15 -18.73
C ARG A 56 -4.01 7.98 -18.09
N ILE A 57 -4.22 8.50 -16.89
CA ILE A 57 -5.52 8.44 -16.20
C ILE A 57 -6.59 9.24 -16.96
N LYS A 58 -6.24 10.37 -17.56
CA LYS A 58 -7.17 11.19 -18.36
C LYS A 58 -7.80 10.44 -19.54
N SER A 59 -7.12 9.44 -20.08
CA SER A 59 -7.61 8.64 -21.21
C SER A 59 -8.50 7.47 -20.81
N LEU A 60 -8.68 7.22 -19.51
CA LEU A 60 -9.49 6.10 -19.03
C LEU A 60 -10.98 6.42 -19.18
N THR A 61 -11.74 5.46 -19.73
CA THR A 61 -13.19 5.57 -19.92
C THR A 61 -14.01 4.99 -18.77
N ASN A 62 -13.41 4.11 -17.97
CA ASN A 62 -14.04 3.43 -16.83
C ASN A 62 -13.58 3.97 -15.47
N TYR A 63 -13.05 5.19 -15.43
CA TYR A 63 -12.54 5.87 -14.24
C TYR A 63 -13.45 7.00 -13.79
N ALA A 64 -13.57 7.16 -12.47
CA ALA A 64 -14.15 8.33 -11.82
C ALA A 64 -13.35 8.68 -10.57
N ALA A 65 -13.47 9.91 -10.07
CA ALA A 65 -12.82 10.34 -8.84
C ALA A 65 -13.72 11.23 -7.98
N THR A 66 -13.55 11.11 -6.68
CA THR A 66 -14.11 12.02 -5.67
C THR A 66 -12.97 12.52 -4.80
N PHE A 67 -12.83 13.83 -4.72
CA PHE A 67 -11.79 14.53 -3.96
C PHE A 67 -12.36 15.19 -2.72
N GLY A 68 -11.52 15.54 -1.72
CA GLY A 68 -11.93 16.12 -0.45
C GLY A 68 -12.80 15.16 0.39
N ALA A 69 -12.70 13.86 0.15
CA ALA A 69 -13.53 12.86 0.77
C ALA A 69 -12.92 12.34 2.07
N GLN A 70 -13.71 12.31 3.14
CA GLN A 70 -13.36 11.66 4.41
C GLN A 70 -14.04 10.30 4.45
N ILE A 71 -13.25 9.23 4.43
CA ILE A 71 -13.78 7.86 4.53
C ILE A 71 -14.37 7.67 5.92
N ALA A 72 -15.61 7.20 5.98
CA ALA A 72 -16.28 6.87 7.22
C ALA A 72 -16.22 5.37 7.49
N GLU A 73 -16.57 4.54 6.51
CA GLU A 73 -16.69 3.10 6.71
C GLU A 73 -16.57 2.34 5.38
N ILE A 74 -16.08 1.12 5.42
CA ILE A 74 -16.20 0.14 4.34
C ILE A 74 -17.18 -0.91 4.82
N ARG A 75 -18.29 -1.11 4.09
CA ARG A 75 -19.39 -2.00 4.47
C ARG A 75 -19.43 -3.27 3.63
N GLY A 76 -19.98 -4.29 4.23
CA GLY A 76 -20.26 -5.61 3.66
C GLY A 76 -20.26 -6.66 4.77
N GLU A 77 -20.89 -7.80 4.51
CA GLU A 77 -20.89 -8.93 5.46
C GLU A 77 -19.70 -9.86 5.18
N GLU A 78 -19.78 -10.73 4.18
CA GLU A 78 -18.65 -11.60 3.76
C GLU A 78 -17.72 -10.87 2.78
N PHE A 79 -18.26 -10.01 1.95
CA PHE A 79 -17.54 -9.25 0.93
C PHE A 79 -17.84 -7.77 1.04
N VAL A 80 -16.96 -6.95 0.47
CA VAL A 80 -17.18 -5.51 0.37
C VAL A 80 -18.38 -5.24 -0.54
N GLU A 81 -19.29 -4.38 -0.08
CA GLU A 81 -20.50 -3.96 -0.80
C GLU A 81 -20.51 -2.46 -1.09
N SER A 82 -19.99 -1.65 -0.18
CA SER A 82 -19.93 -0.20 -0.35
C SER A 82 -18.80 0.46 0.45
N VAL A 83 -18.50 1.71 0.05
CA VAL A 83 -17.68 2.65 0.82
C VAL A 83 -18.55 3.84 1.17
N GLU A 84 -18.63 4.15 2.48
CA GLU A 84 -19.30 5.32 3.02
C GLU A 84 -18.27 6.43 3.27
N PHE A 85 -18.55 7.63 2.81
CA PHE A 85 -17.64 8.77 2.96
C PHE A 85 -18.41 10.09 2.95
N ASN A 86 -17.77 11.14 3.47
CA ASN A 86 -18.32 12.51 3.49
C ASN A 86 -17.53 13.41 2.54
N VAL A 87 -18.23 14.30 1.84
CA VAL A 87 -17.63 15.36 1.03
C VAL A 87 -18.28 16.68 1.43
N GLY A 88 -17.48 17.61 1.96
CA GLY A 88 -18.01 18.89 2.45
C GLY A 88 -19.11 18.75 3.51
N GLY A 89 -19.02 17.73 4.37
CA GLY A 89 -20.03 17.43 5.40
C GLY A 89 -21.25 16.65 4.90
N THR A 90 -21.35 16.39 3.59
CA THR A 90 -22.47 15.62 3.00
C THR A 90 -22.11 14.14 2.92
N PRO A 91 -22.87 13.23 3.56
CA PRO A 91 -22.69 11.79 3.45
C PRO A 91 -22.95 11.28 2.03
N ARG A 92 -22.13 10.33 1.60
CA ARG A 92 -22.24 9.63 0.32
C ARG A 92 -21.94 8.15 0.49
N SER A 93 -22.55 7.34 -0.34
CA SER A 93 -22.29 5.91 -0.45
C SER A 93 -21.90 5.55 -1.88
N LEU A 94 -20.90 4.71 -2.04
CA LEU A 94 -20.47 4.18 -3.34
C LEU A 94 -20.50 2.65 -3.28
N LYS A 95 -21.35 2.02 -4.10
CA LYS A 95 -21.37 0.57 -4.26
C LYS A 95 -20.14 0.09 -5.00
N VAL A 96 -19.39 -0.82 -4.39
CA VAL A 96 -18.18 -1.45 -4.94
C VAL A 96 -18.04 -2.87 -4.40
N GLU A 97 -17.36 -3.71 -5.16
CA GLU A 97 -17.09 -5.10 -4.81
C GLU A 97 -15.67 -5.31 -4.26
N GLY A 98 -14.88 -4.25 -4.21
CA GLY A 98 -13.53 -4.29 -3.62
C GLY A 98 -12.96 -2.90 -3.38
N VAL A 99 -12.05 -2.82 -2.40
CA VAL A 99 -11.38 -1.57 -2.00
C VAL A 99 -9.88 -1.79 -1.88
N PHE A 100 -9.11 -0.93 -2.55
CA PHE A 100 -7.66 -0.88 -2.50
C PHE A 100 -7.21 0.40 -1.81
N VAL A 101 -6.52 0.28 -0.67
CA VAL A 101 -6.09 1.43 0.13
C VAL A 101 -4.63 1.77 -0.18
N GLU A 102 -4.40 2.94 -0.76
CA GLU A 102 -3.11 3.47 -1.20
C GLU A 102 -2.81 4.81 -0.51
N MET A 103 -2.87 4.80 0.83
CA MET A 103 -2.70 5.97 1.70
C MET A 103 -1.27 6.18 2.20
N GLY A 104 -0.32 5.42 1.66
CA GLY A 104 1.05 5.34 2.13
C GLY A 104 1.25 4.17 3.10
N MET A 105 2.50 3.97 3.50
CA MET A 105 2.86 2.90 4.42
C MET A 105 3.59 3.45 5.63
N LYS A 106 3.22 2.95 6.80
CA LYS A 106 3.99 3.13 8.04
C LYS A 106 4.58 1.76 8.40
N PRO A 107 5.92 1.63 8.48
CA PRO A 107 6.52 0.37 8.88
C PRO A 107 6.18 0.07 10.35
N ASN A 108 6.01 -1.22 10.66
CA ASN A 108 5.87 -1.66 12.04
C ASN A 108 7.28 -1.88 12.64
N VAL A 109 7.77 -0.88 13.35
CA VAL A 109 9.16 -0.83 13.86
C VAL A 109 9.24 -0.63 15.37
N GLU A 110 8.13 -0.73 16.09
CA GLU A 110 8.06 -0.49 17.53
C GLU A 110 9.10 -1.31 18.32
N LEU A 111 9.26 -2.59 18.00
CA LEU A 111 10.27 -3.43 18.63
C LEU A 111 11.71 -2.93 18.35
N ALA A 112 11.97 -2.51 17.11
CA ALA A 112 13.28 -2.00 16.70
C ALA A 112 13.60 -0.67 17.41
N GLU A 113 12.63 0.21 17.55
CA GLU A 113 12.76 1.46 18.31
C GLU A 113 13.02 1.19 19.78
N ASN A 114 12.29 0.27 20.40
CA ASN A 114 12.47 -0.13 21.80
C ASN A 114 13.87 -0.74 22.06
N LEU A 115 14.44 -1.44 21.09
CA LEU A 115 15.80 -1.96 21.14
C LEU A 115 16.86 -0.90 20.84
N GLY A 116 16.48 0.31 20.44
CA GLY A 116 17.40 1.39 20.10
C GLY A 116 18.19 1.14 18.81
N LEU A 117 17.60 0.41 17.84
CA LEU A 117 18.26 0.16 16.55
C LEU A 117 18.33 1.44 15.72
N ASP A 118 19.37 1.54 14.90
CA ASP A 118 19.51 2.64 13.95
C ASP A 118 18.38 2.65 12.93
N MET A 119 17.77 3.83 12.74
CA MET A 119 16.70 4.05 11.80
C MET A 119 17.13 4.91 10.63
N THR A 120 16.51 4.72 9.48
CA THR A 120 16.62 5.63 8.34
C THR A 120 15.78 6.89 8.57
N SER A 121 16.01 7.95 7.79
CA SER A 121 15.15 9.15 7.80
C SER A 121 13.69 8.86 7.40
N GLY A 122 13.42 7.74 6.73
CA GLY A 122 12.08 7.28 6.37
C GLY A 122 11.40 6.40 7.43
N GLY A 123 12.01 6.21 8.61
CA GLY A 123 11.46 5.40 9.70
C GLY A 123 11.60 3.90 9.50
N PHE A 124 12.53 3.44 8.66
CA PHE A 124 12.82 2.02 8.47
C PHE A 124 14.09 1.63 9.25
N VAL A 125 14.17 0.37 9.67
CA VAL A 125 15.39 -0.16 10.33
C VAL A 125 16.56 -0.15 9.35
N LYS A 126 17.67 0.42 9.74
CA LYS A 126 18.92 0.32 8.97
C LYS A 126 19.49 -1.07 9.11
N ILE A 127 19.88 -1.65 7.97
CA ILE A 127 20.51 -2.96 7.89
C ILE A 127 21.68 -2.95 6.93
N ASN A 128 22.62 -3.86 7.14
CA ASN A 128 23.51 -4.30 6.09
C ASN A 128 22.72 -5.18 5.10
N ARG A 129 22.56 -4.74 3.87
CA ARG A 129 21.71 -5.43 2.87
C ARG A 129 22.28 -6.77 2.39
N LEU A 130 23.53 -7.08 2.69
CA LEU A 130 24.14 -8.35 2.31
C LEU A 130 23.77 -9.48 3.27
N ASN A 131 23.69 -9.17 4.58
CA ASN A 131 23.50 -10.17 5.62
C ASN A 131 22.37 -9.84 6.61
N GLN A 132 21.62 -8.76 6.38
CA GLN A 132 20.46 -8.33 7.19
C GLN A 132 20.80 -7.93 8.63
N GLU A 133 22.09 -7.74 8.98
CA GLU A 133 22.52 -7.26 10.30
C GLU A 133 22.02 -5.84 10.57
N THR A 134 21.59 -5.59 11.79
CA THR A 134 21.23 -4.27 12.30
C THR A 134 22.43 -3.56 12.94
N SER A 135 22.22 -2.40 13.55
CA SER A 135 23.22 -1.71 14.35
C SER A 135 23.60 -2.44 15.66
N MET A 136 22.80 -3.41 16.08
CA MET A 136 23.03 -4.19 17.30
C MET A 136 23.55 -5.59 16.94
N PRO A 137 24.74 -6.00 17.41
CA PRO A 137 25.29 -7.33 17.16
C PRO A 137 24.32 -8.45 17.58
N GLY A 138 24.17 -9.47 16.73
CA GLY A 138 23.27 -10.60 16.96
C GLY A 138 21.80 -10.30 16.73
N VAL A 139 21.45 -9.08 16.29
CA VAL A 139 20.09 -8.70 15.91
C VAL A 139 20.02 -8.47 14.41
N PHE A 140 19.07 -9.15 13.76
CA PHE A 140 18.83 -9.10 12.33
C PHE A 140 17.42 -8.58 12.04
N ALA A 141 17.24 -7.84 10.97
CA ALA A 141 15.92 -7.37 10.54
C ALA A 141 15.70 -7.60 9.05
N ALA A 142 14.47 -7.97 8.69
CA ALA A 142 14.11 -8.32 7.32
C ALA A 142 12.69 -7.89 6.96
N GLY A 143 12.39 -7.85 5.67
CA GLY A 143 11.06 -7.53 5.17
C GLY A 143 10.76 -6.04 5.17
N ASP A 144 9.47 -5.71 5.19
CA ASP A 144 8.95 -4.36 4.98
C ASP A 144 9.50 -3.32 5.99
N MET A 145 9.81 -3.76 7.20
CA MET A 145 10.39 -2.90 8.23
C MET A 145 11.79 -2.35 7.90
N THR A 146 12.48 -2.95 6.93
CA THR A 146 13.81 -2.51 6.47
C THR A 146 13.75 -1.60 5.23
N GLY A 147 12.56 -1.32 4.72
CA GLY A 147 12.34 -0.59 3.49
C GLY A 147 12.62 -1.44 2.23
N GLY A 148 12.44 -0.85 1.06
CA GLY A 148 12.61 -1.54 -0.22
C GLY A 148 11.28 -1.88 -0.89
N ARG A 149 11.23 -3.03 -1.58
CA ARG A 149 10.00 -3.48 -2.25
C ARG A 149 9.12 -4.25 -1.28
N MET A 150 7.99 -3.67 -0.92
CA MET A 150 7.02 -4.22 0.03
C MET A 150 6.17 -5.31 -0.64
N GLN A 151 6.76 -6.50 -0.79
CA GLN A 151 6.17 -7.67 -1.42
C GLN A 151 6.49 -8.91 -0.57
N ALA A 152 5.51 -9.81 -0.44
CA ALA A 152 5.67 -11.03 0.33
C ALA A 152 6.90 -11.86 -0.11
N ALA A 153 7.11 -11.99 -1.42
CA ALA A 153 8.26 -12.72 -1.96
C ALA A 153 9.60 -12.11 -1.57
N THR A 154 9.72 -10.79 -1.57
CA THR A 154 10.95 -10.11 -1.14
C THR A 154 11.15 -10.20 0.37
N ALA A 155 10.08 -10.15 1.15
CA ALA A 155 10.14 -10.34 2.60
C ALA A 155 10.59 -11.76 2.98
N VAL A 156 10.08 -12.79 2.28
CA VAL A 156 10.50 -14.19 2.46
C VAL A 156 11.99 -14.35 2.15
N GLY A 157 12.46 -13.82 1.02
CA GLY A 157 13.87 -13.91 0.65
C GLY A 157 14.80 -13.19 1.64
N ALA A 158 14.41 -11.99 2.10
CA ALA A 158 15.14 -11.27 3.12
C ALA A 158 15.15 -12.00 4.47
N GLY A 159 14.02 -12.60 4.86
CA GLY A 159 13.91 -13.42 6.07
C GLY A 159 14.81 -14.65 6.04
N ALA A 160 14.87 -15.35 4.90
CA ALA A 160 15.78 -16.48 4.70
C ALA A 160 17.25 -16.03 4.85
N SER A 161 17.62 -14.90 4.24
CA SER A 161 18.97 -14.32 4.37
C SER A 161 19.30 -13.98 5.82
N ALA A 162 18.36 -13.34 6.55
CA ALA A 162 18.54 -13.02 7.96
C ALA A 162 18.73 -14.28 8.82
N GLY A 163 17.95 -15.35 8.57
CA GLY A 163 18.08 -16.61 9.30
C GLY A 163 19.44 -17.30 9.07
N ILE A 164 19.93 -17.31 7.83
CA ILE A 164 21.26 -17.84 7.50
C ILE A 164 22.34 -17.04 8.23
N SER A 165 22.25 -15.70 8.19
CA SER A 165 23.22 -14.83 8.86
C SER A 165 23.21 -14.99 10.37
N ALA A 166 22.03 -15.19 10.97
CA ALA A 166 21.93 -15.47 12.40
C ALA A 166 22.60 -16.79 12.78
N LEU A 167 22.45 -17.85 11.96
CA LEU A 167 23.16 -19.12 12.16
C LEU A 167 24.67 -18.93 12.07
N GLN A 168 25.16 -18.19 11.09
CA GLN A 168 26.59 -17.89 10.93
C GLN A 168 27.15 -17.08 12.10
N TYR A 169 26.34 -16.21 12.70
CA TYR A 169 26.73 -15.44 13.88
C TYR A 169 26.87 -16.29 15.13
N LEU A 170 26.13 -17.37 15.26
CA LEU A 170 26.16 -18.29 16.41
C LEU A 170 27.28 -19.33 16.33
N GLY A 171 27.93 -19.52 15.18
CA GLY A 171 28.99 -20.50 14.92
C GLY A 171 28.41 -21.78 14.37
#